data_5ded42e4a42069f495f401678e551eb9
#
_entry.id   5ded42e4a42069f495f401678e551eb9
#
_cell.length_a   1.000
_cell.length_b   1.000
_cell.length_c   1.000
_cell.angle_alpha   90.00
_cell.angle_beta   90.00
_cell.angle_gamma   90.00
#
_symmetry.space_group_name_H-M   'P 1'
#
loop_
_entity.id
_entity.type
_entity.pdbx_description
1 polymer ?
#
loop_
_entity_poly.entity_id
_entity_poly.type
_entity_poly.pdbx_seq_one_letter_code
_entity_poly.pdbx_strand_id
1 'polypeptide(L)'
;MAEVFIGSEEVAAGRVTRHELRRWYTPVYRGVYAPRGVELTLRDRSIAAWLASGRKGVVAGVAASALHGAPWVDPGVPIELVGVRIRPQPGLIPRADRINDDEITKVSGLPVTSRLRTAFDMGRHLERPDALARLDALMWNQKFNRADVMALGDRYPRAPGLRRLRELLPLVDGGADSPRESRIRLWLVDAGFPRPETQIPVLHSGTAPAAWLDMGWREFKVAVEYDGDHHRKDRRQYVKDIARLRMLEALGWIVIRVIAEDKPSEVIARVEDALIRRGCCLEIDDLHRVTRSFAA
;
A
#
# COMPACT_ATOMS: atom_id res chain seq x y z
N MET A 1 -8.71 5.95 22.76
CA MET A 1 -9.35 4.80 22.12
C MET A 1 -10.83 4.88 22.42
N ALA A 2 -11.68 4.82 21.40
CA ALA A 2 -13.11 4.68 21.60
C ALA A 2 -13.39 3.27 22.12
N GLU A 3 -14.17 3.16 23.17
CA GLU A 3 -14.58 1.87 23.70
C GLU A 3 -15.72 1.30 22.82
N VAL A 4 -15.42 0.25 22.06
CA VAL A 4 -16.40 -0.48 21.25
C VAL A 4 -16.78 -1.77 21.97
N PHE A 5 -18.07 -2.11 22.00
CA PHE A 5 -18.58 -3.23 22.79
C PHE A 5 -19.79 -3.92 22.15
N ILE A 6 -20.09 -5.14 22.60
CA ILE A 6 -21.30 -5.87 22.21
C ILE A 6 -22.47 -5.40 23.08
N GLY A 7 -23.47 -4.78 22.46
CA GLY A 7 -24.59 -4.18 23.19
C GLY A 7 -25.40 -5.16 24.06
N SER A 8 -25.57 -6.41 23.61
CA SER A 8 -26.24 -7.44 24.42
C SER A 8 -25.48 -7.85 25.67
N GLU A 9 -24.12 -7.85 25.62
CA GLU A 9 -23.27 -8.17 26.77
C GLU A 9 -23.34 -7.06 27.82
N GLU A 10 -23.30 -5.79 27.39
CA GLU A 10 -23.38 -4.64 28.30
C GLU A 10 -24.76 -4.53 28.97
N VAL A 11 -25.84 -4.82 28.20
CA VAL A 11 -27.21 -4.86 28.75
C VAL A 11 -27.37 -6.02 29.75
N ALA A 12 -26.86 -7.21 29.41
CA ALA A 12 -26.93 -8.37 30.32
C ALA A 12 -26.12 -8.15 31.61
N ALA A 13 -25.00 -7.42 31.52
CA ALA A 13 -24.18 -7.06 32.68
C ALA A 13 -24.77 -5.88 33.49
N GLY A 14 -25.88 -5.29 33.07
CA GLY A 14 -26.49 -4.14 33.74
C GLY A 14 -25.70 -2.83 33.65
N ARG A 15 -24.65 -2.75 32.79
CA ARG A 15 -23.84 -1.53 32.61
C ARG A 15 -24.52 -0.49 31.71
N VAL A 16 -25.40 -0.94 30.81
CA VAL A 16 -26.15 -0.07 29.90
C VAL A 16 -27.58 -0.61 29.76
N THR A 17 -28.57 0.26 29.84
CA THR A 17 -29.96 -0.10 29.51
C THR A 17 -30.19 -0.06 28.00
N ARG A 18 -31.25 -0.75 27.53
CA ARG A 18 -31.69 -0.67 26.11
C ARG A 18 -32.04 0.76 25.67
N HIS A 19 -32.52 1.60 26.60
CA HIS A 19 -32.84 3.00 26.34
C HIS A 19 -31.54 3.81 26.13
N GLU A 20 -30.59 3.69 27.03
CA GLU A 20 -29.30 4.36 26.94
C GLU A 20 -28.52 3.92 25.70
N LEU A 21 -28.55 2.63 25.35
CA LEU A 21 -27.89 2.11 24.14
C LEU A 21 -28.43 2.83 22.88
N ARG A 22 -29.73 3.07 22.78
CA ARG A 22 -30.29 3.81 21.63
C ARG A 22 -30.01 5.31 21.67
N ARG A 23 -29.92 5.90 22.87
CA ARG A 23 -29.74 7.34 23.05
C ARG A 23 -28.28 7.79 22.89
N TRP A 24 -27.36 7.08 23.47
CA TRP A 24 -25.96 7.50 23.64
C TRP A 24 -24.96 6.79 22.74
N TYR A 25 -25.36 5.70 22.06
CA TYR A 25 -24.48 4.90 21.26
C TYR A 25 -24.96 4.77 19.82
N THR A 26 -24.01 4.54 18.91
CA THR A 26 -24.26 4.32 17.47
C THR A 26 -23.80 2.92 17.09
N PRO A 27 -24.59 2.13 16.33
CA PRO A 27 -24.13 0.84 15.84
C PRO A 27 -23.00 1.03 14.82
N VAL A 28 -21.87 0.34 15.07
CA VAL A 28 -20.73 0.25 14.14
C VAL A 28 -20.94 -0.91 13.19
N TYR A 29 -21.22 -2.08 13.77
CA TYR A 29 -21.66 -3.28 13.07
C TYR A 29 -22.83 -3.90 13.84
N ARG A 30 -23.50 -4.91 13.23
CA ARG A 30 -24.64 -5.56 13.87
C ARG A 30 -24.30 -6.06 15.28
N GLY A 31 -24.97 -5.51 16.27
CA GLY A 31 -24.78 -5.86 17.69
C GLY A 31 -23.59 -5.23 18.38
N VAL A 32 -22.75 -4.48 17.65
CA VAL A 32 -21.56 -3.79 18.19
C VAL A 32 -21.75 -2.29 18.13
N TYR A 33 -21.47 -1.59 19.21
CA TYR A 33 -21.75 -0.18 19.40
C TYR A 33 -20.49 0.60 19.81
N ALA A 34 -20.53 1.90 19.52
CA ALA A 34 -19.56 2.90 19.99
C ALA A 34 -20.30 4.12 20.55
N PRO A 35 -19.70 4.95 21.40
CA PRO A 35 -20.28 6.19 21.85
C PRO A 35 -20.63 7.10 20.66
N ARG A 36 -21.78 7.78 20.74
CA ARG A 36 -22.24 8.68 19.69
C ARG A 36 -21.32 9.88 19.55
N GLY A 37 -21.03 10.26 18.30
CA GLY A 37 -20.18 11.43 17.99
C GLY A 37 -18.68 11.20 18.13
N VAL A 38 -18.24 9.98 18.46
CA VAL A 38 -16.82 9.63 18.53
C VAL A 38 -16.35 9.13 17.16
N GLU A 39 -15.28 9.70 16.65
CA GLU A 39 -14.59 9.23 15.44
C GLU A 39 -13.78 7.98 15.78
N LEU A 40 -14.06 6.89 15.07
CA LEU A 40 -13.41 5.60 15.28
C LEU A 40 -12.12 5.50 14.45
N THR A 41 -11.04 5.17 15.12
CA THR A 41 -9.79 4.83 14.43
C THR A 41 -9.94 3.51 13.66
N LEU A 42 -9.03 3.24 12.73
CA LEU A 42 -8.97 1.95 12.04
C LEU A 42 -8.89 0.78 13.03
N ARG A 43 -8.14 0.96 14.13
CA ARG A 43 -8.03 -0.05 15.18
C ARG A 43 -9.35 -0.27 15.91
N ASP A 44 -10.07 0.79 16.27
CA ASP A 44 -11.39 0.68 16.94
C ASP A 44 -12.38 -0.06 16.04
N ARG A 45 -12.39 0.24 14.73
CA ARG A 45 -13.23 -0.45 13.75
C ARG A 45 -12.83 -1.91 13.56
N SER A 46 -11.53 -2.22 13.64
CA SER A 46 -11.03 -3.60 13.58
C SER A 46 -11.45 -4.40 14.81
N ILE A 47 -11.43 -3.79 16.00
CA ILE A 47 -11.94 -4.40 17.23
C ILE A 47 -13.46 -4.61 17.09
N ALA A 48 -14.21 -3.62 16.61
CA ALA A 48 -15.66 -3.74 16.39
C ALA A 48 -16.00 -4.88 15.42
N ALA A 49 -15.24 -5.04 14.33
CA ALA A 49 -15.40 -6.14 13.38
C ALA A 49 -15.13 -7.51 14.02
N TRP A 50 -14.06 -7.61 14.80
CA TRP A 50 -13.73 -8.81 15.56
C TRP A 50 -14.84 -9.19 16.55
N LEU A 51 -15.38 -8.22 17.32
CA LEU A 51 -16.52 -8.41 18.21
C LEU A 51 -17.77 -8.86 17.44
N ALA A 52 -18.06 -8.24 16.29
CA ALA A 52 -19.21 -8.60 15.44
C ALA A 52 -19.11 -10.03 14.87
N SER A 53 -17.89 -10.57 14.76
CA SER A 53 -17.64 -11.95 14.37
C SER A 53 -17.82 -12.96 15.52
N GLY A 54 -18.22 -12.52 16.70
CA GLY A 54 -18.23 -13.32 17.92
C GLY A 54 -16.83 -13.67 18.41
N ARG A 55 -15.87 -12.79 18.18
CA ARG A 55 -14.44 -12.93 18.55
C ARG A 55 -13.72 -14.09 17.85
N LYS A 56 -14.20 -14.50 16.68
CA LYS A 56 -13.66 -15.65 15.92
C LYS A 56 -12.90 -15.25 14.67
N GLY A 57 -13.21 -14.08 14.09
CA GLY A 57 -12.57 -13.62 12.87
C GLY A 57 -11.15 -13.10 13.11
N VAL A 58 -10.29 -13.20 12.11
CA VAL A 58 -8.93 -12.65 12.09
C VAL A 58 -8.90 -11.47 11.13
N VAL A 59 -8.41 -10.32 11.57
CA VAL A 59 -8.30 -9.12 10.72
C VAL A 59 -7.29 -9.37 9.59
N ALA A 60 -7.66 -9.06 8.36
CA ALA A 60 -6.90 -9.36 7.15
C ALA A 60 -6.80 -8.14 6.21
N GLY A 61 -6.16 -8.34 5.07
CA GLY A 61 -6.09 -7.37 3.97
C GLY A 61 -5.44 -6.05 4.33
N VAL A 62 -5.96 -4.95 3.76
CA VAL A 62 -5.39 -3.60 3.93
C VAL A 62 -5.45 -3.12 5.39
N ALA A 63 -6.51 -3.46 6.12
CA ALA A 63 -6.59 -3.13 7.55
C ALA A 63 -5.49 -3.84 8.36
N ALA A 64 -5.22 -5.11 8.07
CA ALA A 64 -4.12 -5.85 8.70
C ALA A 64 -2.76 -5.22 8.36
N SER A 65 -2.53 -4.78 7.13
CA SER A 65 -1.28 -4.12 6.74
C SER A 65 -1.04 -2.83 7.56
N ALA A 66 -2.08 -2.02 7.78
CA ALA A 66 -2.00 -0.83 8.63
C ALA A 66 -1.69 -1.18 10.09
N LEU A 67 -2.31 -2.23 10.63
CA LEU A 67 -2.02 -2.72 11.99
C LEU A 67 -0.58 -3.23 12.12
N HIS A 68 0.02 -3.73 11.03
CA HIS A 68 1.44 -4.05 10.94
C HIS A 68 2.35 -2.83 10.76
N GLY A 69 1.81 -1.61 10.73
CA GLY A 69 2.56 -0.37 10.58
C GLY A 69 2.83 0.03 9.12
N ALA A 70 2.16 -0.55 8.14
CA ALA A 70 2.24 -0.05 6.76
C ALA A 70 1.66 1.37 6.68
N PRO A 71 2.40 2.32 6.09
CA PRO A 71 1.95 3.69 5.93
C PRO A 71 0.87 3.84 4.83
N TRP A 72 0.34 5.04 4.70
CA TRP A 72 -0.57 5.49 3.63
C TRP A 72 -1.87 4.68 3.52
N VAL A 73 -2.36 4.14 4.61
CA VAL A 73 -3.66 3.47 4.66
C VAL A 73 -4.72 4.47 5.11
N ASP A 74 -5.74 4.64 4.27
CA ASP A 74 -6.91 5.45 4.61
C ASP A 74 -7.62 4.86 5.84
N PRO A 75 -7.87 5.67 6.89
CA PRO A 75 -8.64 5.21 8.06
C PRO A 75 -10.01 4.64 7.72
N GLY A 76 -10.61 5.03 6.59
CA GLY A 76 -11.93 4.60 6.13
C GLY A 76 -11.95 3.23 5.43
N VAL A 77 -10.80 2.57 5.17
CA VAL A 77 -10.80 1.27 4.46
C VAL A 77 -11.73 0.25 5.13
N PRO A 78 -12.43 -0.61 4.36
CA PRO A 78 -13.19 -1.71 4.92
C PRO A 78 -12.32 -2.66 5.75
N ILE A 79 -12.89 -3.21 6.81
CA ILE A 79 -12.23 -4.25 7.61
C ILE A 79 -12.52 -5.60 6.97
N GLU A 80 -11.48 -6.30 6.57
CA GLU A 80 -11.58 -7.69 6.10
C GLU A 80 -11.37 -8.65 7.28
N LEU A 81 -12.22 -9.67 7.37
CA LEU A 81 -12.07 -10.76 8.33
C LEU A 81 -11.95 -12.08 7.60
N VAL A 82 -10.96 -12.88 7.97
CA VAL A 82 -10.76 -14.25 7.47
C VAL A 82 -11.03 -15.27 8.58
N GLY A 83 -11.28 -16.52 8.19
CA GLY A 83 -11.52 -17.62 9.14
C GLY A 83 -12.94 -17.63 9.75
N VAL A 84 -13.85 -16.81 9.25
CA VAL A 84 -15.21 -16.70 9.78
C VAL A 84 -16.25 -16.58 8.65
N ARG A 85 -17.43 -17.15 8.87
CA ARG A 85 -18.59 -17.01 7.98
C ARG A 85 -19.66 -16.15 8.64
N ILE A 86 -19.66 -14.88 8.30
CA ILE A 86 -20.67 -13.90 8.75
C ILE A 86 -21.24 -13.19 7.54
N ARG A 87 -22.39 -12.51 7.70
CA ARG A 87 -22.95 -11.69 6.62
C ARG A 87 -22.08 -10.45 6.39
N PRO A 88 -21.80 -10.08 5.14
CA PRO A 88 -21.23 -8.78 4.83
C PRO A 88 -22.07 -7.64 5.39
N GLN A 89 -21.40 -6.55 5.79
CA GLN A 89 -22.01 -5.32 6.24
C GLN A 89 -21.25 -4.14 5.66
N PRO A 90 -21.81 -2.94 5.56
CA PRO A 90 -21.05 -1.76 5.15
C PRO A 90 -19.76 -1.63 5.96
N GLY A 91 -18.61 -1.53 5.27
CA GLY A 91 -17.30 -1.45 5.90
C GLY A 91 -16.76 -2.74 6.53
N LEU A 92 -17.43 -3.89 6.37
CA LEU A 92 -16.99 -5.21 6.86
C LEU A 92 -17.10 -6.27 5.77
N ILE A 93 -15.96 -6.85 5.39
CA ILE A 93 -15.84 -7.85 4.32
C ILE A 93 -15.38 -9.19 4.92
N PRO A 94 -16.27 -10.18 5.06
CA PRO A 94 -15.86 -11.53 5.43
C PRO A 94 -15.26 -12.25 4.21
N ARG A 95 -14.10 -12.90 4.43
CA ARG A 95 -13.42 -13.76 3.45
C ARG A 95 -13.58 -15.21 3.88
N ALA A 96 -14.05 -16.04 2.98
CA ALA A 96 -14.24 -17.48 3.24
C ALA A 96 -12.94 -18.29 3.13
N ASP A 97 -11.79 -17.62 3.00
CA ASP A 97 -10.49 -18.26 2.89
C ASP A 97 -10.15 -19.06 4.15
N ARG A 98 -9.45 -20.19 3.96
CA ARG A 98 -8.87 -20.95 5.07
C ARG A 98 -7.65 -20.19 5.60
N ILE A 99 -7.41 -20.31 6.89
CA ILE A 99 -6.24 -19.76 7.58
C ILE A 99 -5.77 -20.78 8.61
N ASN A 100 -4.46 -20.98 8.73
CA ASN A 100 -3.86 -21.83 9.73
C ASN A 100 -3.34 -20.98 10.91
N ASP A 101 -3.12 -21.60 12.05
CA ASP A 101 -2.70 -20.90 13.29
C ASP A 101 -1.36 -20.19 13.14
N ASP A 102 -0.41 -20.74 12.36
CA ASP A 102 0.89 -20.14 12.06
C ASP A 102 0.80 -18.88 11.15
N GLU A 103 -0.36 -18.65 10.56
CA GLU A 103 -0.64 -17.49 9.73
C GLU A 103 -1.35 -16.38 10.52
N ILE A 104 -1.54 -16.55 11.82
CA ILE A 104 -2.19 -15.61 12.72
C ILE A 104 -1.17 -15.05 13.70
N THR A 105 -1.24 -13.76 13.95
CA THR A 105 -0.47 -13.09 15.00
C THR A 105 -1.38 -12.20 15.83
N LYS A 106 -0.87 -11.66 16.93
CA LYS A 106 -1.60 -10.67 17.74
C LYS A 106 -0.93 -9.30 17.65
N VAL A 107 -1.69 -8.30 17.22
CA VAL A 107 -1.26 -6.90 17.25
C VAL A 107 -2.07 -6.19 18.32
N SER A 108 -1.41 -5.79 19.41
CA SER A 108 -2.08 -5.18 20.58
C SER A 108 -3.30 -5.98 21.06
N GLY A 109 -3.17 -7.32 21.13
CA GLY A 109 -4.22 -8.24 21.59
C GLY A 109 -5.27 -8.64 20.55
N LEU A 110 -5.34 -7.98 19.39
CA LEU A 110 -6.28 -8.29 18.32
C LEU A 110 -5.69 -9.37 17.38
N PRO A 111 -6.42 -10.44 17.05
CA PRO A 111 -6.00 -11.43 16.06
C PRO A 111 -5.92 -10.78 14.66
N VAL A 112 -4.76 -10.87 14.02
CA VAL A 112 -4.46 -10.29 12.70
C VAL A 112 -3.73 -11.34 11.89
N THR A 113 -3.93 -11.39 10.58
CA THR A 113 -3.12 -12.23 9.70
C THR A 113 -1.64 -11.89 9.86
N SER A 114 -0.75 -12.89 9.88
CA SER A 114 0.69 -12.65 9.88
C SER A 114 1.08 -11.74 8.70
N ARG A 115 2.24 -11.08 8.79
CA ARG A 115 2.71 -10.19 7.72
C ARG A 115 2.80 -10.92 6.37
N LEU A 116 3.30 -12.16 6.35
CA LEU A 116 3.36 -12.98 5.14
C LEU A 116 1.97 -13.29 4.59
N ARG A 117 1.03 -13.68 5.47
CA ARG A 117 -0.34 -13.94 5.07
C ARG A 117 -1.05 -12.67 4.60
N THR A 118 -0.81 -11.54 5.22
CA THR A 118 -1.31 -10.23 4.78
C THR A 118 -0.80 -9.88 3.39
N ALA A 119 0.50 -10.06 3.11
CA ALA A 119 1.07 -9.85 1.79
C ALA A 119 0.46 -10.81 0.75
N PHE A 120 0.33 -12.09 1.08
CA PHE A 120 -0.29 -13.09 0.23
C PHE A 120 -1.73 -12.71 -0.15
N ASP A 121 -2.55 -12.30 0.81
CA ASP A 121 -3.94 -11.95 0.57
C ASP A 121 -4.07 -10.65 -0.24
N MET A 122 -3.30 -9.59 0.07
CA MET A 122 -3.33 -8.35 -0.70
C MET A 122 -2.89 -8.55 -2.15
N GLY A 123 -1.84 -9.33 -2.39
CA GLY A 123 -1.36 -9.61 -3.75
C GLY A 123 -2.34 -10.41 -4.60
N ARG A 124 -3.22 -11.21 -3.96
CA ARG A 124 -4.26 -12.00 -4.65
C ARG A 124 -5.55 -11.23 -4.90
N HIS A 125 -5.98 -10.43 -3.91
CA HIS A 125 -7.32 -9.87 -3.88
C HIS A 125 -7.41 -8.45 -4.48
N LEU A 126 -6.33 -7.67 -4.39
CA LEU A 126 -6.33 -6.30 -4.90
C LEU A 126 -6.03 -6.26 -6.39
N GLU A 127 -6.46 -5.19 -7.05
CA GLU A 127 -6.05 -4.90 -8.43
C GLU A 127 -4.54 -4.61 -8.47
N ARG A 128 -3.89 -4.93 -9.59
CA ARG A 128 -2.43 -4.98 -9.73
C ARG A 128 -1.71 -3.72 -9.27
N PRO A 129 -2.12 -2.48 -9.64
CA PRO A 129 -1.45 -1.27 -9.18
C PRO A 129 -1.59 -1.04 -7.67
N ASP A 130 -2.78 -1.31 -7.12
CA ASP A 130 -3.05 -1.15 -5.70
C ASP A 130 -2.34 -2.24 -4.88
N ALA A 131 -2.34 -3.48 -5.38
CA ALA A 131 -1.61 -4.58 -4.76
C ALA A 131 -0.12 -4.25 -4.62
N LEU A 132 0.53 -3.75 -5.69
CA LEU A 132 1.94 -3.37 -5.63
C LEU A 132 2.18 -2.28 -4.60
N ALA A 133 1.42 -1.19 -4.66
CA ALA A 133 1.58 -0.08 -3.72
C ALA A 133 1.37 -0.50 -2.26
N ARG A 134 0.43 -1.41 -1.99
CA ARG A 134 0.18 -1.93 -0.63
C ARG A 134 1.25 -2.91 -0.17
N LEU A 135 1.82 -3.70 -1.07
CA LEU A 135 2.93 -4.61 -0.77
C LEU A 135 4.23 -3.84 -0.51
N ASP A 136 4.51 -2.81 -1.29
CA ASP A 136 5.64 -1.90 -1.07
C ASP A 136 5.51 -1.22 0.30
N ALA A 137 4.34 -0.65 0.60
CA ALA A 137 4.07 -0.04 1.90
C ALA A 137 4.22 -1.03 3.07
N LEU A 138 3.78 -2.28 2.91
CA LEU A 138 3.95 -3.30 3.94
C LEU A 138 5.43 -3.67 4.13
N MET A 139 6.25 -3.60 3.07
CA MET A 139 7.68 -3.88 3.09
C MET A 139 8.52 -2.68 3.58
N TRP A 140 7.98 -1.48 3.59
CA TRP A 140 8.69 -0.23 3.87
C TRP A 140 9.43 -0.24 5.22
N ASN A 141 8.76 -0.50 6.33
CA ASN A 141 9.36 -0.52 7.66
C ASN A 141 9.98 -1.85 8.05
N GLN A 142 9.41 -2.95 7.59
CA GLN A 142 9.82 -4.30 7.96
C GLN A 142 9.74 -5.20 6.75
N LYS A 143 10.89 -5.54 6.23
CA LYS A 143 11.02 -6.40 5.05
C LYS A 143 10.46 -7.80 5.34
N PHE A 144 9.80 -8.37 4.35
CA PHE A 144 9.43 -9.78 4.31
C PHE A 144 10.12 -10.47 3.13
N ASN A 145 10.34 -11.77 3.26
CA ASN A 145 10.91 -12.55 2.17
C ASN A 145 9.81 -12.93 1.16
N ARG A 146 10.01 -12.57 -0.10
CA ARG A 146 9.08 -12.88 -1.19
C ARG A 146 8.91 -14.39 -1.40
N ALA A 147 9.97 -15.18 -1.20
CA ALA A 147 9.91 -16.64 -1.29
C ALA A 147 8.98 -17.26 -0.23
N ASP A 148 8.95 -16.69 0.98
CA ASP A 148 8.05 -17.15 2.04
C ASP A 148 6.59 -16.84 1.71
N VAL A 149 6.31 -15.71 1.04
CA VAL A 149 4.97 -15.41 0.54
C VAL A 149 4.57 -16.39 -0.57
N MET A 150 5.51 -16.78 -1.44
CA MET A 150 5.26 -17.79 -2.47
C MET A 150 5.00 -19.19 -1.89
N ALA A 151 5.68 -19.56 -0.80
CA ALA A 151 5.44 -20.83 -0.11
C ALA A 151 4.00 -20.96 0.41
N LEU A 152 3.34 -19.83 0.76
CA LEU A 152 1.90 -19.85 1.03
C LEU A 152 1.09 -20.20 -0.22
N GLY A 153 1.53 -19.78 -1.41
CA GLY A 153 0.91 -20.16 -2.68
C GLY A 153 0.91 -21.66 -2.92
N ASP A 154 1.99 -22.33 -2.53
CA ASP A 154 2.11 -23.80 -2.63
C ASP A 154 1.21 -24.51 -1.59
N ARG A 155 1.03 -23.92 -0.42
CA ARG A 155 0.07 -24.38 0.60
C ARG A 155 -1.38 -24.23 0.17
N TYR A 156 -1.68 -23.22 -0.66
CA TYR A 156 -3.03 -22.91 -1.17
C TYR A 156 -3.10 -22.91 -2.70
N PRO A 157 -2.80 -24.05 -3.39
CA PRO A 157 -2.63 -24.08 -4.86
C PRO A 157 -3.89 -23.71 -5.67
N ARG A 158 -5.06 -23.76 -5.02
CA ARG A 158 -6.34 -23.41 -5.65
C ARG A 158 -6.86 -22.03 -5.22
N ALA A 159 -6.07 -21.24 -4.49
CA ALA A 159 -6.49 -19.91 -4.07
C ALA A 159 -6.65 -18.98 -5.29
N PRO A 160 -7.78 -18.27 -5.43
CA PRO A 160 -7.97 -17.30 -6.51
C PRO A 160 -6.89 -16.22 -6.48
N GLY A 161 -6.45 -15.74 -7.65
CA GLY A 161 -5.48 -14.64 -7.77
C GLY A 161 -4.02 -15.05 -7.62
N LEU A 162 -3.66 -16.33 -7.47
CA LEU A 162 -2.26 -16.79 -7.34
C LEU A 162 -1.39 -16.40 -8.54
N ARG A 163 -1.93 -16.42 -9.76
CA ARG A 163 -1.19 -16.00 -10.95
C ARG A 163 -0.77 -14.54 -10.82
N ARG A 164 -1.71 -13.66 -10.46
CA ARG A 164 -1.46 -12.23 -10.24
C ARG A 164 -0.38 -12.03 -9.17
N LEU A 165 -0.48 -12.72 -8.04
CA LEU A 165 0.52 -12.66 -6.99
C LEU A 165 1.93 -13.05 -7.48
N ARG A 166 2.06 -14.15 -8.25
CA ARG A 166 3.34 -14.61 -8.80
C ARG A 166 3.98 -13.60 -9.74
N GLU A 167 3.19 -12.96 -10.59
CA GLU A 167 3.64 -11.91 -11.51
C GLU A 167 4.05 -10.63 -10.76
N LEU A 168 3.40 -10.34 -9.63
CA LEU A 168 3.59 -9.10 -8.89
C LEU A 168 4.75 -9.14 -7.89
N LEU A 169 4.95 -10.27 -7.21
CA LEU A 169 5.94 -10.39 -6.12
C LEU A 169 7.37 -10.01 -6.53
N PRO A 170 7.87 -10.35 -7.74
CA PRO A 170 9.19 -9.91 -8.18
C PRO A 170 9.33 -8.38 -8.25
N LEU A 171 8.23 -7.65 -8.44
CA LEU A 171 8.21 -6.20 -8.57
C LEU A 171 8.15 -5.47 -7.23
N VAL A 172 7.81 -6.16 -6.14
CA VAL A 172 7.67 -5.54 -4.82
C VAL A 172 8.99 -4.94 -4.36
N ASP A 173 8.93 -3.71 -3.83
CA ASP A 173 10.09 -2.94 -3.39
C ASP A 173 9.69 -1.98 -2.26
N GLY A 174 10.28 -2.18 -1.08
CA GLY A 174 10.02 -1.33 0.09
C GLY A 174 10.72 0.03 0.06
N GLY A 175 11.35 0.41 -1.05
CA GLY A 175 12.00 1.72 -1.20
C GLY A 175 11.08 2.83 -1.69
N ALA A 176 9.83 2.54 -2.06
CA ALA A 176 8.89 3.58 -2.45
C ALA A 176 8.37 4.34 -1.22
N ASP A 177 8.49 5.67 -1.23
CA ASP A 177 8.05 6.56 -0.15
C ASP A 177 6.61 7.07 -0.35
N SER A 178 5.92 6.56 -1.38
CA SER A 178 4.50 6.84 -1.60
C SER A 178 3.82 5.79 -2.49
N PRO A 179 2.48 5.62 -2.40
CA PRO A 179 1.73 4.79 -3.35
C PRO A 179 1.81 5.26 -4.80
N ARG A 180 2.05 6.56 -5.02
CA ARG A 180 2.23 7.14 -6.36
C ARG A 180 3.54 6.69 -6.99
N GLU A 181 4.63 6.70 -6.25
CA GLU A 181 5.93 6.18 -6.70
C GLU A 181 5.84 4.71 -7.13
N SER A 182 5.18 3.86 -6.31
CA SER A 182 4.94 2.46 -6.67
C SER A 182 4.17 2.32 -7.99
N ARG A 183 3.16 3.17 -8.23
CA ARG A 183 2.37 3.16 -9.49
C ARG A 183 3.20 3.65 -10.68
N ILE A 184 3.97 4.73 -10.53
CA ILE A 184 4.87 5.23 -11.58
C ILE A 184 5.89 4.16 -11.92
N ARG A 185 6.50 3.53 -10.94
CA ARG A 185 7.45 2.43 -11.13
C ARG A 185 6.81 1.27 -11.90
N LEU A 186 5.56 0.95 -11.61
CA LEU A 186 4.80 -0.07 -12.35
C LEU A 186 4.59 0.33 -13.82
N TRP A 187 4.25 1.59 -14.12
CA TRP A 187 4.12 2.06 -15.51
C TRP A 187 5.41 1.87 -16.28
N LEU A 188 6.55 2.18 -15.67
CA LEU A 188 7.86 2.06 -16.31
C LEU A 188 8.22 0.59 -16.58
N VAL A 189 7.98 -0.29 -15.62
CA VAL A 189 8.22 -1.74 -15.79
C VAL A 189 7.28 -2.32 -16.84
N ASP A 190 6.00 -1.94 -16.85
CA ASP A 190 5.02 -2.42 -17.81
C ASP A 190 5.29 -1.90 -19.22
N ALA A 191 5.92 -0.72 -19.34
CA ALA A 191 6.40 -0.19 -20.61
C ALA A 191 7.67 -0.88 -21.16
N GLY A 192 8.24 -1.85 -20.41
CA GLY A 192 9.42 -2.60 -20.86
C GLY A 192 10.77 -1.95 -20.52
N PHE A 193 10.79 -0.86 -19.76
CA PHE A 193 12.05 -0.30 -19.30
C PHE A 193 12.78 -1.23 -18.33
N PRO A 194 14.13 -1.20 -18.27
CA PRO A 194 14.86 -1.84 -17.20
C PRO A 194 14.29 -1.43 -15.84
N ARG A 195 14.24 -2.35 -14.89
CA ARG A 195 13.69 -2.03 -13.57
C ARG A 195 14.44 -0.87 -12.92
N PRO A 196 13.80 0.27 -12.61
CA PRO A 196 14.46 1.37 -11.92
C PRO A 196 14.85 0.98 -10.50
N GLU A 197 15.98 1.49 -10.03
CA GLU A 197 16.33 1.49 -8.61
C GLU A 197 15.43 2.50 -7.87
N THR A 198 15.14 2.24 -6.59
CA THR A 198 14.39 3.17 -5.73
C THR A 198 15.32 3.82 -4.72
N GLN A 199 14.98 5.02 -4.25
CA GLN A 199 15.70 5.78 -3.23
C GLN A 199 17.22 5.85 -3.52
N ILE A 200 17.55 6.46 -4.67
CA ILE A 200 18.94 6.57 -5.12
C ILE A 200 19.66 7.69 -4.37
N PRO A 201 20.66 7.41 -3.53
CA PRO A 201 21.47 8.46 -2.90
C PRO A 201 22.38 9.14 -3.91
N VAL A 202 22.35 10.47 -3.95
CA VAL A 202 23.25 11.30 -4.76
C VAL A 202 24.26 11.96 -3.83
N LEU A 203 25.55 11.63 -4.01
CA LEU A 203 26.66 12.26 -3.29
C LEU A 203 27.12 13.51 -4.04
N HIS A 204 27.47 14.57 -3.34
CA HIS A 204 28.02 15.80 -3.95
C HIS A 204 29.41 16.14 -3.43
N SER A 205 29.56 16.46 -2.15
CA SER A 205 30.83 16.93 -1.58
C SER A 205 31.12 16.32 -0.23
N GLY A 206 30.88 14.99 -0.07
CA GLY A 206 31.06 14.32 1.22
C GLY A 206 30.58 12.88 1.18
N THR A 207 30.54 12.23 2.35
CA THR A 207 30.10 10.84 2.50
C THR A 207 28.57 10.72 2.70
N ALA A 208 27.92 11.81 3.12
CA ALA A 208 26.46 11.83 3.28
C ALA A 208 25.76 12.19 1.95
N PRO A 209 24.62 11.58 1.63
CA PRO A 209 23.84 11.95 0.46
C PRO A 209 23.37 13.41 0.53
N ALA A 210 23.63 14.17 -0.55
CA ALA A 210 23.15 15.53 -0.73
C ALA A 210 21.67 15.56 -1.18
N ALA A 211 21.21 14.49 -1.83
CA ALA A 211 19.82 14.28 -2.24
C ALA A 211 19.51 12.79 -2.34
N TRP A 212 18.23 12.48 -2.30
CA TRP A 212 17.67 11.17 -2.64
C TRP A 212 16.75 11.34 -3.83
N LEU A 213 16.82 10.43 -4.80
CA LEU A 213 15.95 10.40 -5.96
C LEU A 213 14.96 9.25 -5.78
N ASP A 214 13.67 9.47 -6.04
CA ASP A 214 12.62 8.48 -5.79
C ASP A 214 12.88 7.18 -6.52
N MET A 215 13.19 7.28 -7.84
CA MET A 215 13.56 6.12 -8.67
C MET A 215 14.36 6.54 -9.91
N GLY A 216 15.07 5.59 -10.52
CA GLY A 216 15.80 5.84 -11.77
C GLY A 216 16.86 4.80 -12.09
N TRP A 217 17.78 5.19 -12.98
CA TRP A 217 18.88 4.38 -13.49
C TRP A 217 20.21 5.12 -13.34
N ARG A 218 21.03 4.67 -12.39
CA ARG A 218 22.32 5.33 -12.07
C ARG A 218 23.27 5.34 -13.23
N GLU A 219 23.35 4.25 -13.97
CA GLU A 219 24.25 4.11 -15.12
C GLU A 219 23.96 5.15 -16.21
N PHE A 220 22.68 5.50 -16.40
CA PHE A 220 22.25 6.50 -17.37
C PHE A 220 22.09 7.90 -16.75
N LYS A 221 22.17 8.02 -15.43
CA LYS A 221 21.84 9.25 -14.68
C LYS A 221 20.48 9.84 -15.09
N VAL A 222 19.48 8.98 -15.21
CA VAL A 222 18.07 9.35 -15.44
C VAL A 222 17.28 9.00 -14.19
N ALA A 223 16.52 9.95 -13.69
CA ALA A 223 15.67 9.79 -12.51
C ALA A 223 14.25 10.24 -12.79
N VAL A 224 13.30 9.64 -12.08
CA VAL A 224 11.89 10.00 -12.09
C VAL A 224 11.47 10.29 -10.65
N GLU A 225 10.88 11.45 -10.42
CA GLU A 225 10.43 11.93 -9.10
C GLU A 225 8.96 12.29 -9.14
N TYR A 226 8.21 11.90 -8.12
CA TYR A 226 6.83 12.33 -7.96
C TYR A 226 6.75 13.63 -7.15
N ASP A 227 6.29 14.70 -7.81
CA ASP A 227 6.07 16.00 -7.19
C ASP A 227 4.61 16.13 -6.73
N GLY A 228 4.36 15.77 -5.46
CA GLY A 228 3.05 15.97 -4.84
C GLY A 228 2.78 17.43 -4.47
N ASP A 229 1.51 17.83 -4.44
CA ASP A 229 1.04 19.20 -4.21
C ASP A 229 1.43 19.86 -2.88
N HIS A 230 2.07 19.13 -1.97
CA HIS A 230 2.33 19.61 -0.61
C HIS A 230 3.37 20.74 -0.50
N HIS A 231 4.18 21.01 -1.53
CA HIS A 231 5.34 21.91 -1.45
C HIS A 231 5.16 23.29 -2.09
N ARG A 232 4.04 23.57 -2.75
CA ARG A 232 3.87 24.82 -3.54
C ARG A 232 3.65 26.12 -2.71
N LYS A 233 3.41 26.01 -1.41
CA LYS A 233 3.05 27.17 -0.58
C LYS A 233 4.20 27.79 0.22
N ASP A 234 5.35 27.13 0.33
CA ASP A 234 6.51 27.65 1.07
C ASP A 234 7.62 28.11 0.14
N ARG A 235 7.85 29.47 0.08
CA ARG A 235 8.91 30.07 -0.73
C ARG A 235 10.31 29.55 -0.35
N ARG A 236 10.57 29.23 0.92
CA ARG A 236 11.88 28.72 1.35
C ARG A 236 12.11 27.31 0.81
N GLN A 237 11.08 26.48 0.82
CA GLN A 237 11.14 25.15 0.26
C GLN A 237 11.34 25.22 -1.26
N TYR A 238 10.60 26.06 -1.96
CA TYR A 238 10.76 26.28 -3.41
C TYR A 238 12.20 26.66 -3.81
N VAL A 239 12.86 27.58 -3.05
CA VAL A 239 14.26 27.95 -3.31
C VAL A 239 15.20 26.75 -3.11
N LYS A 240 14.98 25.94 -2.08
CA LYS A 240 15.77 24.70 -1.84
C LYS A 240 15.58 23.70 -2.97
N ASP A 241 14.35 23.51 -3.45
CA ASP A 241 14.04 22.59 -4.53
C ASP A 241 14.74 22.99 -5.84
N ILE A 242 14.74 24.30 -6.17
CA ILE A 242 15.50 24.81 -7.33
C ILE A 242 17.00 24.59 -7.16
N ALA A 243 17.56 24.87 -5.98
CA ALA A 243 18.99 24.64 -5.72
C ALA A 243 19.36 23.16 -5.84
N ARG A 244 18.49 22.29 -5.34
CA ARG A 244 18.62 20.82 -5.46
C ARG A 244 18.61 20.37 -6.92
N LEU A 245 17.65 20.86 -7.73
CA LEU A 245 17.57 20.51 -9.16
C LEU A 245 18.81 20.96 -9.93
N ARG A 246 19.29 22.20 -9.70
CA ARG A 246 20.53 22.69 -10.31
C ARG A 246 21.75 21.85 -9.94
N MET A 247 21.84 21.42 -8.69
CA MET A 247 22.91 20.54 -8.24
C MET A 247 22.82 19.17 -8.96
N LEU A 248 21.64 18.57 -9.06
CA LEU A 248 21.45 17.31 -9.77
C LEU A 248 21.81 17.42 -11.25
N GLU A 249 21.42 18.50 -11.90
CA GLU A 249 21.77 18.81 -13.29
C GLU A 249 23.28 18.98 -13.46
N ALA A 250 23.94 19.73 -12.57
CA ALA A 250 25.41 19.88 -12.57
C ALA A 250 26.15 18.56 -12.36
N LEU A 251 25.56 17.61 -11.62
CA LEU A 251 26.05 16.23 -11.46
C LEU A 251 25.72 15.33 -12.66
N GLY A 252 25.04 15.89 -13.66
CA GLY A 252 24.71 15.24 -14.93
C GLY A 252 23.44 14.39 -14.88
N TRP A 253 22.58 14.54 -13.86
CA TRP A 253 21.30 13.86 -13.82
C TRP A 253 20.25 14.53 -14.70
N ILE A 254 19.44 13.73 -15.41
CA ILE A 254 18.18 14.14 -16.00
C ILE A 254 17.08 13.73 -15.01
N VAL A 255 16.38 14.71 -14.43
CA VAL A 255 15.29 14.46 -13.48
C VAL A 255 13.95 14.73 -14.14
N ILE A 256 13.15 13.69 -14.30
CA ILE A 256 11.79 13.75 -14.86
C ILE A 256 10.83 13.88 -13.69
N ARG A 257 10.26 15.07 -13.53
CA ARG A 257 9.24 15.33 -12.51
C ARG A 257 7.88 14.88 -13.02
N VAL A 258 7.16 14.15 -12.20
CA VAL A 258 5.82 13.63 -12.47
C VAL A 258 4.85 14.23 -11.46
N ILE A 259 3.78 14.83 -11.94
CA ILE A 259 2.70 15.41 -11.13
C ILE A 259 1.43 14.56 -11.20
N ALA A 260 0.44 14.89 -10.38
CA ALA A 260 -0.80 14.12 -10.29
C ALA A 260 -1.59 14.09 -11.60
N GLU A 261 -1.48 15.14 -12.43
CA GLU A 261 -2.17 15.32 -13.69
C GLU A 261 -1.50 14.64 -14.88
N ASP A 262 -0.23 14.22 -14.74
CA ASP A 262 0.52 13.55 -15.80
C ASP A 262 -0.11 12.20 -16.17
N LYS A 263 -0.27 11.94 -17.48
CA LYS A 263 -0.72 10.66 -17.99
C LYS A 263 0.42 9.66 -18.10
N PRO A 264 0.18 8.35 -17.90
CA PRO A 264 1.20 7.32 -18.03
C PRO A 264 1.98 7.40 -19.35
N SER A 265 1.29 7.60 -20.49
CA SER A 265 1.91 7.71 -21.81
C SER A 265 2.88 8.89 -21.94
N GLU A 266 2.58 10.02 -21.32
CA GLU A 266 3.44 11.20 -21.35
C GLU A 266 4.71 11.00 -20.49
N VAL A 267 4.55 10.35 -19.34
CA VAL A 267 5.68 9.98 -18.47
C VAL A 267 6.60 9.00 -19.19
N ILE A 268 6.02 7.94 -19.78
CA ILE A 268 6.75 6.92 -20.54
C ILE A 268 7.56 7.57 -21.67
N ALA A 269 6.95 8.44 -22.47
CA ALA A 269 7.64 9.11 -23.59
C ALA A 269 8.82 9.99 -23.12
N ARG A 270 8.66 10.73 -22.01
CA ARG A 270 9.75 11.54 -21.43
C ARG A 270 10.90 10.68 -20.92
N VAL A 271 10.59 9.53 -20.32
CA VAL A 271 11.60 8.59 -19.81
C VAL A 271 12.33 7.91 -20.97
N GLU A 272 11.61 7.48 -22.01
CA GLU A 272 12.18 6.89 -23.23
C GLU A 272 13.19 7.83 -23.88
N ASP A 273 12.79 9.08 -24.14
CA ASP A 273 13.67 10.09 -24.73
C ASP A 273 14.92 10.32 -23.88
N ALA A 274 14.78 10.42 -22.56
CA ALA A 274 15.91 10.63 -21.66
C ALA A 274 16.89 9.44 -21.65
N LEU A 275 16.37 8.20 -21.63
CA LEU A 275 17.19 6.98 -21.64
C LEU A 275 17.92 6.80 -22.98
N ILE A 276 17.25 7.06 -24.10
CA ILE A 276 17.86 7.01 -25.45
C ILE A 276 18.98 8.04 -25.55
N ARG A 277 18.77 9.29 -25.12
CA ARG A 277 19.82 10.33 -25.08
C ARG A 277 21.02 9.93 -24.25
N ARG A 278 20.88 9.04 -23.29
CA ARG A 278 21.93 8.51 -22.42
C ARG A 278 22.54 7.21 -22.93
N GLY A 279 22.14 6.75 -24.11
CA GLY A 279 22.68 5.56 -24.75
C GLY A 279 22.13 4.24 -24.22
N CYS A 280 20.99 4.26 -23.56
CA CYS A 280 20.27 3.04 -23.21
C CYS A 280 19.74 2.37 -24.48
N CYS A 281 20.16 1.14 -24.74
CA CYS A 281 19.61 0.32 -25.83
C CYS A 281 18.28 -0.26 -25.36
N LEU A 282 17.17 0.37 -25.74
CA LEU A 282 15.83 -0.15 -25.51
C LEU A 282 15.44 -1.06 -26.67
N GLU A 283 14.99 -2.29 -26.41
CA GLU A 283 14.40 -3.14 -27.43
C GLU A 283 13.02 -2.61 -27.79
N ILE A 284 12.97 -1.88 -28.92
CA ILE A 284 11.80 -1.07 -29.37
C ILE A 284 10.56 -1.90 -29.64
N ASP A 285 10.68 -3.21 -29.90
CA ASP A 285 9.55 -4.09 -30.24
C ASP A 285 8.55 -4.31 -29.09
N ASP A 286 8.98 -4.20 -27.83
CA ASP A 286 8.09 -4.37 -26.67
C ASP A 286 7.38 -3.08 -26.25
N LEU A 287 7.99 -1.91 -26.46
CA LEU A 287 7.44 -0.59 -26.12
C LEU A 287 6.15 -0.25 -26.89
N HIS A 288 6.09 -0.59 -28.18
CA HIS A 288 4.91 -0.31 -29.04
C HIS A 288 3.70 -1.20 -28.73
N ARG A 289 3.87 -2.36 -28.08
CA ARG A 289 2.74 -3.20 -27.64
C ARG A 289 2.01 -2.61 -26.45
N VAL A 290 2.71 -1.94 -25.56
CA VAL A 290 2.16 -1.44 -24.30
C VAL A 290 1.47 -0.10 -24.46
N THR A 291 1.99 0.80 -25.31
CA THR A 291 1.32 2.09 -25.61
C THR A 291 -0.07 1.92 -26.22
N ARG A 292 -0.32 0.83 -26.96
CA ARG A 292 -1.66 0.48 -27.47
C ARG A 292 -2.62 -0.03 -26.39
N SER A 293 -2.10 -0.60 -25.29
CA SER A 293 -2.92 -1.11 -24.18
C SER A 293 -3.40 -0.02 -23.22
N PHE A 294 -2.71 1.13 -23.15
CA PHE A 294 -3.13 2.28 -22.33
C PHE A 294 -4.06 3.26 -23.07
N ALA A 295 -4.26 3.07 -24.38
CA ALA A 295 -5.11 3.92 -25.21
C ALA A 295 -6.50 3.32 -25.49
N ALA A 296 -6.79 2.12 -24.97
CA ALA A 296 -8.07 1.42 -25.02
C ALA A 296 -8.71 1.37 -23.62
#